data_23eb5292120402aa7928583d7ac00f96
#
_entry.id   23eb5292120402aa7928583d7ac00f96
#
_cell.length_a   1.000
_cell.length_b   1.000
_cell.length_c   1.000
_cell.angle_alpha   90.00
_cell.angle_beta   90.00
_cell.angle_gamma   90.00
#
_symmetry.space_group_name_H-M   'P 1'
#
loop_
_entity.id
_entity.type
_entity.pdbx_description
1 polymer ?
#
loop_
_entity_poly.entity_id
_entity_poly.type
_entity_poly.pdbx_seq_one_letter_code
_entity_poly.pdbx_strand_id
1 'polypeptide(L)'
;MSQTASRQRTPSKLRIVALGGVDEIGKNMYVFEYEDDIVVVDCGSIFPKEDMLGVDLVIPDVTYLVEKRKNVRGYLLTHGHEDHIGATPYILRQVPAPLFGTKLTLALVDLKLKEHRISGIPMTIVKPRDTVQLGKFTAQFIHVSHSIAGACAIRSEEH
;
A
#
# COMPACT_ATOMS: atom_id res chain seq x y z
N MET A 1 -2.02 -47.54 -19.52
CA MET A 1 -0.87 -46.83 -18.98
C MET A 1 -1.09 -45.33 -19.24
N SER A 2 -1.59 -44.60 -18.24
CA SER A 2 -1.89 -43.17 -18.35
C SER A 2 -0.65 -42.37 -17.94
N GLN A 3 -0.04 -41.67 -18.88
CA GLN A 3 1.06 -40.76 -18.61
C GLN A 3 0.46 -39.45 -18.04
N THR A 4 0.60 -39.24 -16.77
CA THR A 4 0.33 -37.97 -16.11
C THR A 4 1.45 -37.00 -16.53
N ALA A 5 1.15 -36.13 -17.50
CA ALA A 5 2.04 -35.06 -17.88
C ALA A 5 2.21 -34.12 -16.67
N SER A 6 3.39 -34.10 -16.07
CA SER A 6 3.77 -33.11 -15.08
C SER A 6 3.79 -31.74 -15.74
N ARG A 7 2.79 -30.89 -15.45
CA ARG A 7 2.85 -29.47 -15.78
C ARG A 7 4.09 -28.88 -15.10
N GLN A 8 5.12 -28.59 -15.87
CA GLN A 8 6.23 -27.77 -15.40
C GLN A 8 5.63 -26.41 -14.94
N ARG A 9 5.62 -26.17 -13.62
CA ARG A 9 5.24 -24.86 -13.06
C ARG A 9 6.34 -23.87 -13.50
N THR A 10 5.97 -22.92 -14.35
CA THR A 10 6.83 -21.76 -14.61
C THR A 10 7.13 -21.10 -13.26
N PRO A 11 8.38 -20.76 -12.94
CA PRO A 11 8.68 -20.14 -11.66
C PRO A 11 7.88 -18.83 -11.53
N SER A 12 7.21 -18.68 -10.40
CA SER A 12 6.45 -17.47 -10.07
C SER A 12 7.41 -16.29 -10.00
N LYS A 13 7.00 -15.14 -10.53
CA LYS A 13 7.82 -13.91 -10.55
C LYS A 13 7.23 -12.90 -9.60
N LEU A 14 8.07 -12.32 -8.75
CA LEU A 14 7.72 -11.10 -8.05
C LEU A 14 7.69 -9.94 -9.05
N ARG A 15 6.57 -9.21 -9.07
CA ARG A 15 6.42 -7.97 -9.84
C ARG A 15 6.36 -6.80 -8.88
N ILE A 16 7.16 -5.78 -9.15
CA ILE A 16 7.15 -4.51 -8.42
C ILE A 16 6.70 -3.43 -9.39
N VAL A 17 5.64 -2.70 -9.04
CA VAL A 17 5.08 -1.62 -9.85
C VAL A 17 5.04 -0.35 -9.01
N ALA A 18 5.74 0.69 -9.45
CA ALA A 18 5.62 2.02 -8.87
C ALA A 18 4.42 2.73 -9.51
N LEU A 19 3.42 3.07 -8.72
CA LEU A 19 2.28 3.89 -9.17
C LEU A 19 2.53 5.39 -8.93
N GLY A 20 3.53 5.72 -8.13
CA GLY A 20 4.03 7.07 -7.86
C GLY A 20 5.33 7.05 -7.08
N GLY A 21 5.98 8.20 -6.93
CA GLY A 21 7.23 8.34 -6.17
C GLY A 21 8.50 7.98 -6.95
N VAL A 22 8.42 7.80 -8.28
CA VAL A 22 9.59 7.60 -9.16
C VAL A 22 9.68 8.77 -10.13
N ASP A 23 10.86 9.38 -10.22
CA ASP A 23 11.14 10.62 -10.97
C ASP A 23 10.26 11.83 -10.54
N GLU A 24 9.66 11.75 -9.37
CA GLU A 24 8.87 12.82 -8.77
C GLU A 24 8.99 12.80 -7.24
N ILE A 25 8.66 13.92 -6.59
CA ILE A 25 8.59 14.02 -5.12
C ILE A 25 7.12 13.87 -4.72
N GLY A 26 6.83 12.88 -3.86
CA GLY A 26 5.48 12.61 -3.36
C GLY A 26 4.73 11.55 -4.14
N LYS A 27 3.44 11.37 -3.85
CA LYS A 27 2.59 10.29 -4.36
C LYS A 27 3.21 8.89 -4.17
N ASN A 28 3.97 8.68 -3.10
CA ASN A 28 4.65 7.40 -2.89
C ASN A 28 3.64 6.26 -2.81
N MET A 29 3.74 5.33 -3.75
CA MET A 29 2.89 4.16 -3.82
C MET A 29 3.53 3.05 -4.64
N TYR A 30 3.78 1.92 -3.98
CA TYR A 30 4.42 0.76 -4.61
C TYR A 30 3.54 -0.48 -4.46
N VAL A 31 3.42 -1.23 -5.53
CA VAL A 31 2.67 -2.48 -5.59
C VAL A 31 3.64 -3.64 -5.71
N PHE A 32 3.50 -4.62 -4.83
CA PHE A 32 4.20 -5.90 -4.88
C PHE A 32 3.19 -6.98 -5.22
N GLU A 33 3.38 -7.66 -6.34
CA GLU A 33 2.52 -8.73 -6.81
C GLU A 33 3.31 -10.03 -6.95
N TYR A 34 2.84 -11.07 -6.29
CA TYR A 34 3.38 -12.41 -6.39
C TYR A 34 2.23 -13.40 -6.55
N GLU A 35 2.18 -14.10 -7.70
CA GLU A 35 1.05 -14.93 -8.09
C GLU A 35 -0.29 -14.15 -8.06
N ASP A 36 -1.22 -14.58 -7.20
CA ASP A 36 -2.54 -13.95 -7.05
C ASP A 36 -2.63 -13.02 -5.83
N ASP A 37 -1.52 -12.70 -5.19
CA ASP A 37 -1.49 -11.83 -4.02
C ASP A 37 -0.79 -10.51 -4.33
N ILE A 38 -1.43 -9.43 -3.91
CA ILE A 38 -0.94 -8.06 -4.06
C ILE A 38 -0.88 -7.41 -2.68
N VAL A 39 0.26 -6.80 -2.41
CA VAL A 39 0.47 -5.94 -1.24
C VAL A 39 0.89 -4.55 -1.73
N VAL A 40 0.32 -3.53 -1.13
CA VAL A 40 0.61 -2.14 -1.48
C VAL A 40 1.36 -1.48 -0.34
N VAL A 41 2.43 -0.76 -0.65
CA VAL A 41 3.19 0.03 0.30
C VAL A 41 2.93 1.51 0.01
N ASP A 42 2.37 2.19 0.99
CA ASP A 42 1.96 3.58 1.00
C ASP A 42 0.84 3.93 -0.01
N CYS A 43 0.20 5.08 0.23
CA CYS A 43 -0.89 5.66 -0.55
C CYS A 43 -0.76 7.18 -0.53
N GLY A 44 0.33 7.66 -1.08
CA GLY A 44 0.73 9.06 -1.01
C GLY A 44 -0.03 9.96 -1.98
N SER A 45 -0.04 11.24 -1.66
CA SER A 45 -0.53 12.32 -2.52
C SER A 45 0.52 13.41 -2.65
N ILE A 46 0.29 14.35 -3.58
CA ILE A 46 1.01 15.62 -3.61
C ILE A 46 0.02 16.78 -3.79
N PHE A 47 0.43 17.94 -3.34
CA PHE A 47 -0.28 19.17 -3.66
C PHE A 47 -0.05 19.53 -5.14
N PRO A 48 -1.06 20.11 -5.82
CA PRO A 48 -0.93 20.52 -7.21
C PRO A 48 0.14 21.61 -7.37
N LYS A 49 0.74 21.65 -8.55
CA LYS A 49 1.64 22.75 -8.92
C LYS A 49 0.81 24.01 -9.25
N GLU A 50 1.48 25.17 -9.26
CA GLU A 50 0.84 26.48 -9.51
C GLU A 50 0.10 26.56 -10.85
N ASP A 51 0.51 25.77 -11.84
CA ASP A 51 -0.11 25.69 -13.16
C ASP A 51 -1.35 24.76 -13.24
N MET A 52 -1.63 24.02 -12.16
CA MET A 52 -2.78 23.10 -12.07
C MET A 52 -4.00 23.77 -11.45
N LEU A 53 -4.57 24.76 -12.15
CA LEU A 53 -5.72 25.53 -11.66
C LEU A 53 -6.96 24.64 -11.44
N GLY A 54 -7.60 24.78 -10.26
CA GLY A 54 -8.79 24.01 -9.88
C GLY A 54 -8.54 22.55 -9.47
N VAL A 55 -7.29 22.16 -9.28
CA VAL A 55 -6.90 20.86 -8.74
C VAL A 55 -6.56 21.04 -7.27
N ASP A 56 -7.21 20.28 -6.37
CA ASP A 56 -6.95 20.34 -4.92
C ASP A 56 -5.89 19.35 -4.47
N LEU A 57 -5.81 18.19 -5.15
CA LEU A 57 -4.90 17.10 -4.78
C LEU A 57 -4.56 16.26 -6.00
N VAL A 58 -3.32 15.79 -6.09
CA VAL A 58 -2.87 14.84 -7.11
C VAL A 58 -2.58 13.50 -6.44
N ILE A 59 -3.18 12.44 -6.95
CA ILE A 59 -3.06 11.08 -6.43
C ILE A 59 -2.53 10.12 -7.51
N PRO A 60 -1.98 8.96 -7.13
CA PRO A 60 -1.59 7.93 -8.10
C PRO A 60 -2.78 7.42 -8.93
N ASP A 61 -2.53 7.04 -10.18
CA ASP A 61 -3.47 6.24 -10.96
C ASP A 61 -3.47 4.80 -10.44
N VAL A 62 -4.61 4.37 -9.93
CA VAL A 62 -4.80 3.05 -9.33
C VAL A 62 -5.56 2.06 -10.22
N THR A 63 -5.71 2.35 -11.52
CA THR A 63 -6.38 1.46 -12.48
C THR A 63 -5.86 0.04 -12.39
N TYR A 64 -4.54 -0.13 -12.27
CA TYR A 64 -3.91 -1.44 -12.07
C TYR A 64 -4.47 -2.22 -10.87
N LEU A 65 -4.69 -1.54 -9.74
CA LEU A 65 -5.25 -2.16 -8.53
C LEU A 65 -6.76 -2.39 -8.65
N VAL A 66 -7.49 -1.50 -9.32
CA VAL A 66 -8.94 -1.64 -9.55
C VAL A 66 -9.23 -2.90 -10.37
N GLU A 67 -8.45 -3.16 -11.42
CA GLU A 67 -8.58 -4.36 -12.25
C GLU A 67 -8.30 -5.64 -11.45
N LYS A 68 -7.39 -5.58 -10.48
CA LYS A 68 -6.95 -6.70 -9.65
C LYS A 68 -7.44 -6.63 -8.19
N ARG A 69 -8.49 -5.87 -7.90
CA ARG A 69 -8.93 -5.56 -6.53
C ARG A 69 -9.15 -6.77 -5.64
N LYS A 70 -9.54 -7.91 -6.21
CA LYS A 70 -9.76 -9.16 -5.45
C LYS A 70 -8.46 -9.79 -4.92
N ASN A 71 -7.33 -9.40 -5.50
CA ASN A 71 -6.02 -9.91 -5.18
C ASN A 71 -5.29 -9.03 -4.14
N VAL A 72 -5.81 -7.82 -3.86
CA VAL A 72 -5.20 -6.90 -2.88
C VAL A 72 -5.46 -7.41 -1.47
N ARG A 73 -4.38 -7.78 -0.77
CA ARG A 73 -4.41 -8.34 0.59
C ARG A 73 -4.34 -7.27 1.67
N GLY A 74 -3.76 -6.12 1.36
CA GLY A 74 -3.68 -5.00 2.30
C GLY A 74 -2.70 -3.93 1.89
N TYR A 75 -2.73 -2.86 2.68
CA TYR A 75 -1.84 -1.71 2.55
C TYR A 75 -0.92 -1.63 3.77
N LEU A 76 0.37 -1.53 3.53
CA LEU A 76 1.40 -1.35 4.54
C LEU A 76 1.81 0.13 4.53
N LEU A 77 1.52 0.85 5.60
CA LEU A 77 1.78 2.28 5.69
C LEU A 77 3.06 2.52 6.49
N THR A 78 4.05 3.12 5.84
CA THR A 78 5.38 3.34 6.44
C THR A 78 5.35 4.40 7.51
N HIS A 79 4.69 5.53 7.27
CA HIS A 79 4.57 6.66 8.21
C HIS A 79 3.46 7.64 7.78
N GLY A 80 3.19 8.65 8.61
CA GLY A 80 2.03 9.52 8.49
C GLY A 80 2.19 10.81 7.70
N HIS A 81 3.19 10.96 6.83
CA HIS A 81 3.29 12.13 5.94
C HIS A 81 2.30 12.05 4.78
N GLU A 82 1.85 13.20 4.28
CA GLU A 82 0.83 13.30 3.22
C GLU A 82 1.24 12.62 1.93
N ASP A 83 2.50 12.70 1.58
CA ASP A 83 3.07 12.03 0.39
C ASP A 83 3.18 10.51 0.54
N HIS A 84 2.76 9.95 1.70
CA HIS A 84 2.67 8.52 1.98
C HIS A 84 1.25 8.05 2.34
N ILE A 85 0.39 8.92 2.90
CA ILE A 85 -0.97 8.52 3.31
C ILE A 85 -2.09 9.40 2.71
N GLY A 86 -1.75 10.50 2.04
CA GLY A 86 -2.74 11.52 1.65
C GLY A 86 -3.81 11.02 0.67
N ALA A 87 -3.48 10.06 -0.19
CA ALA A 87 -4.42 9.49 -1.14
C ALA A 87 -5.27 8.34 -0.57
N THR A 88 -5.02 7.90 0.66
CA THR A 88 -5.69 6.73 1.27
C THR A 88 -7.23 6.75 1.14
N PRO A 89 -7.96 7.85 1.43
CA PRO A 89 -9.42 7.85 1.30
C PRO A 89 -9.91 7.63 -0.12
N TYR A 90 -9.23 8.18 -1.10
CA TYR A 90 -9.60 8.09 -2.51
C TYR A 90 -9.36 6.70 -3.07
N ILE A 91 -8.27 6.07 -2.66
CA ILE A 91 -7.87 4.73 -3.09
C ILE A 91 -8.78 3.67 -2.46
N LEU A 92 -9.06 3.76 -1.15
CA LEU A 92 -9.91 2.81 -0.45
C LEU A 92 -11.37 2.82 -0.91
N ARG A 93 -11.87 3.90 -1.50
CA ARG A 93 -13.19 3.90 -2.17
C ARG A 93 -13.24 3.00 -3.38
N GLN A 94 -12.13 2.83 -4.07
CA GLN A 94 -12.04 2.03 -5.30
C GLN A 94 -11.55 0.61 -5.00
N VAL A 95 -10.61 0.48 -4.08
CA VAL A 95 -9.92 -0.78 -3.74
C VAL A 95 -9.86 -0.93 -2.22
N PRO A 96 -10.99 -1.25 -1.55
CA PRO A 96 -11.01 -1.44 -0.11
C PRO A 96 -10.23 -2.68 0.29
N ALA A 97 -9.29 -2.53 1.24
CA ALA A 97 -8.52 -3.62 1.84
C ALA A 97 -7.99 -3.20 3.23
N PRO A 98 -7.54 -4.15 4.07
CA PRO A 98 -7.02 -3.86 5.40
C PRO A 98 -5.79 -2.95 5.38
N LEU A 99 -5.65 -2.10 6.41
CA LEU A 99 -4.52 -1.21 6.62
C LEU A 99 -3.66 -1.70 7.78
N PHE A 100 -2.35 -1.63 7.61
CA PHE A 100 -1.36 -1.96 8.63
C PHE A 100 -0.40 -0.78 8.76
N GLY A 101 -0.18 -0.32 9.99
CA GLY A 101 0.71 0.81 10.25
C GLY A 101 0.91 1.03 11.74
N THR A 102 1.81 1.91 12.10
CA THR A 102 2.02 2.29 13.51
C THR A 102 0.84 3.09 14.04
N LYS A 103 0.72 3.16 15.37
CA LYS A 103 -0.41 3.81 16.04
C LYS A 103 -0.64 5.24 15.55
N LEU A 104 0.42 6.04 15.41
CA LEU A 104 0.30 7.42 14.94
C LEU A 104 -0.14 7.49 13.49
N THR A 105 0.46 6.68 12.62
CA THR A 105 0.12 6.62 11.19
C THR A 105 -1.35 6.28 10.99
N LEU A 106 -1.84 5.23 11.66
CA LEU A 106 -3.24 4.82 11.55
C LEU A 106 -4.21 5.82 12.19
N ALA A 107 -3.81 6.51 13.25
CA ALA A 107 -4.65 7.59 13.83
C ALA A 107 -4.84 8.75 12.83
N LEU A 108 -3.78 9.14 12.11
CA LEU A 108 -3.87 10.18 11.07
C LEU A 108 -4.74 9.71 9.90
N VAL A 109 -4.60 8.46 9.48
CA VAL A 109 -5.45 7.88 8.43
C VAL A 109 -6.91 7.80 8.86
N ASP A 110 -7.19 7.39 10.10
CA ASP A 110 -8.57 7.32 10.65
C ASP A 110 -9.26 8.69 10.60
N LEU A 111 -8.55 9.77 10.93
CA LEU A 111 -9.08 11.13 10.80
C LEU A 111 -9.47 11.44 9.35
N LYS A 112 -8.58 11.14 8.40
CA LYS A 112 -8.85 11.33 6.96
C LYS A 112 -10.05 10.50 6.49
N LEU A 113 -10.14 9.24 6.90
CA LEU A 113 -11.28 8.38 6.53
C LEU A 113 -12.60 8.93 7.07
N LYS A 114 -12.62 9.45 8.31
CA LYS A 114 -13.79 10.09 8.91
C LYS A 114 -14.22 11.36 8.16
N GLU A 115 -13.28 12.24 7.81
CA GLU A 115 -13.53 13.43 6.99
C GLU A 115 -14.18 13.07 5.64
N HIS A 116 -13.73 11.98 5.05
CA HIS A 116 -14.26 11.46 3.80
C HIS A 116 -15.48 10.53 3.96
N ARG A 117 -16.00 10.35 5.18
CA ARG A 117 -17.15 9.47 5.50
C ARG A 117 -16.96 8.03 5.05
N ILE A 118 -15.73 7.51 5.20
CA ILE A 118 -15.38 6.13 4.92
C ILE A 118 -15.32 5.38 6.26
N SER A 119 -15.99 4.24 6.34
CA SER A 119 -16.02 3.37 7.52
C SER A 119 -15.88 1.90 7.12
N GLY A 120 -15.64 1.04 8.11
CA GLY A 120 -15.58 -0.41 7.88
C GLY A 120 -14.27 -0.93 7.29
N ILE A 121 -13.23 -0.09 7.19
CA ILE A 121 -11.89 -0.52 6.78
C ILE A 121 -11.17 -1.11 7.99
N PRO A 122 -10.76 -2.39 7.97
CA PRO A 122 -9.97 -2.98 9.05
C PRO A 122 -8.61 -2.28 9.18
N MET A 123 -8.23 -1.91 10.40
CA MET A 123 -6.94 -1.30 10.69
C MET A 123 -6.23 -2.09 11.78
N THR A 124 -5.00 -2.52 11.52
CA THR A 124 -4.17 -3.26 12.46
C THR A 124 -2.96 -2.43 12.85
N ILE A 125 -2.88 -2.09 14.14
CA ILE A 125 -1.72 -1.38 14.69
C ILE A 125 -0.56 -2.36 14.81
N VAL A 126 0.56 -1.99 14.21
CA VAL A 126 1.83 -2.74 14.30
C VAL A 126 2.88 -1.93 15.05
N LYS A 127 3.85 -2.65 15.60
CA LYS A 127 5.05 -2.07 16.24
C LYS A 127 6.28 -2.45 15.43
N PRO A 128 7.39 -1.71 15.59
CA PRO A 128 8.67 -2.14 15.04
C PRO A 128 9.00 -3.59 15.43
N ARG A 129 9.44 -4.38 14.46
CA ARG A 129 9.70 -5.83 14.48
C ARG A 129 8.47 -6.72 14.35
N ASP A 130 7.26 -6.19 14.41
CA ASP A 130 6.08 -6.98 14.10
C ASP A 130 6.11 -7.47 12.66
N THR A 131 5.58 -8.66 12.46
CA THR A 131 5.45 -9.30 11.16
C THR A 131 3.98 -9.56 10.88
N VAL A 132 3.53 -9.27 9.67
CA VAL A 132 2.18 -9.54 9.22
C VAL A 132 2.19 -10.45 8.00
N GLN A 133 1.24 -11.38 7.95
CA GLN A 133 1.05 -12.29 6.83
C GLN A 133 -0.07 -11.76 5.93
N LEU A 134 0.22 -11.60 4.65
CA LEU A 134 -0.70 -11.08 3.63
C LEU A 134 -0.68 -11.98 2.40
N GLY A 135 -1.51 -13.04 2.43
CA GLY A 135 -1.41 -14.10 1.45
C GLY A 135 -0.05 -14.77 1.49
N LYS A 136 0.66 -14.76 0.36
CA LYS A 136 2.02 -15.31 0.23
C LYS A 136 3.13 -14.36 0.67
N PHE A 137 2.78 -13.11 1.03
CA PHE A 137 3.75 -12.15 1.54
C PHE A 137 3.85 -12.22 3.06
N THR A 138 5.08 -12.19 3.54
CA THR A 138 5.42 -11.93 4.94
C THR A 138 6.10 -10.57 5.02
N ALA A 139 5.47 -9.60 5.67
CA ALA A 139 5.99 -8.25 5.78
C ALA A 139 6.39 -7.91 7.21
N GLN A 140 7.61 -7.42 7.42
CA GLN A 140 8.14 -6.98 8.71
C GLN A 140 8.31 -5.47 8.73
N PHE A 141 7.85 -4.84 9.81
CA PHE A 141 8.04 -3.42 10.07
C PHE A 141 9.35 -3.18 10.80
N ILE A 142 10.24 -2.36 10.24
CA ILE A 142 11.56 -2.05 10.77
C ILE A 142 11.59 -0.57 11.14
N HIS A 143 11.91 -0.25 12.41
CA HIS A 143 12.02 1.14 12.85
C HIS A 143 13.09 1.88 12.06
N VAL A 144 12.77 3.08 11.62
CA VAL A 144 13.71 4.01 10.98
C VAL A 144 13.61 5.38 11.61
N SER A 145 14.72 6.12 11.59
CA SER A 145 14.75 7.51 12.02
C SER A 145 14.16 8.40 10.94
N HIS A 146 13.19 9.23 11.31
CA HIS A 146 12.51 10.15 10.39
C HIS A 146 11.98 11.37 11.15
N SER A 147 11.52 12.41 10.44
CA SER A 147 10.96 13.64 11.02
C SER A 147 9.59 13.46 11.69
N ILE A 148 8.96 12.32 11.54
CA ILE A 148 7.70 11.95 12.19
C ILE A 148 7.87 10.68 13.03
N ALA A 149 7.25 10.64 14.21
CA ALA A 149 7.33 9.51 15.11
C ALA A 149 6.67 8.25 14.52
N GLY A 150 7.27 7.08 14.80
CA GLY A 150 6.73 5.79 14.41
C GLY A 150 6.95 5.43 12.94
N ALA A 151 7.88 6.08 12.26
CA ALA A 151 8.24 5.72 10.89
C ALA A 151 8.90 4.33 10.85
N CYS A 152 8.52 3.55 9.83
CA CYS A 152 9.03 2.21 9.58
C CYS A 152 9.41 2.03 8.11
N ALA A 153 10.49 1.28 7.88
CA ALA A 153 10.72 0.61 6.61
C ALA A 153 9.97 -0.73 6.60
N ILE A 154 9.69 -1.22 5.41
CA ILE A 154 9.03 -2.52 5.21
C ILE A 154 10.03 -3.48 4.57
N ARG A 155 10.25 -4.63 5.21
CA ARG A 155 10.91 -5.79 4.60
C ARG A 155 9.82 -6.78 4.25
N SER A 156 9.75 -7.20 3.01
CA SER A 156 8.82 -8.24 2.56
C SER A 156 9.55 -9.44 2.01
N GLU A 157 8.98 -10.62 2.20
CA GLU A 157 9.41 -11.88 1.64
C GLU A 157 8.17 -12.57 1.06
N GLU A 158 8.29 -13.19 -0.11
CA GLU A 158 7.27 -14.03 -0.74
C GLU A 158 7.60 -15.50 -0.58
N HIS A 159 6.58 -16.36 -0.38
CA HIS A 159 6.71 -17.80 -0.15
C HIS A 159 5.70 -18.63 -0.96
#